data_f9757600cc6b7dbcb67b9e739eb02baf
#
_entry.id   f9757600cc6b7dbcb67b9e739eb02baf
#
_cell.length_a   1.000
_cell.length_b   1.000
_cell.length_c   1.000
_cell.angle_alpha   90.00
_cell.angle_beta   90.00
_cell.angle_gamma   90.00
#
_symmetry.space_group_name_H-M   'P 1'
#
loop_
_entity.id
_entity.type
_entity.pdbx_description
1 polymer ?
#
loop_
_entity_poly.entity_id
_entity_poly.type
_entity_poly.pdbx_seq_one_letter_code
_entity_poly.pdbx_strand_id
1 'polypeptide(L)'
;MSLSRTDLGSCLEGLERVAEAAERLRLDAGAARATLVASRTRLGFPGTAFVLALAGGTGAGKSSLLNALAGAEISPAGATRPVTDEPVAWVPADAAAELRPLLGWVGVEKVVSHDDARFGELCLLDLPDYDSVERRHRATVDELLPRVDAVCWVLDPEKYNDRVLHEDYLRPLAHHADRAVFVVNRRDVIGGPEQVAALTADLRRRLAADGISGRPVFVVAADPPEDGSGHGELEELRAWLSERMRAKAVVTERIAADCGAAGAELARRAGLDGPAASRPLVGGDARRAAGERAVAAARSAVDVDGVRRACQRRTRAEARAAGAGPLGRLLAWLARARGGGERGPASARSIDPVAYARGWRGRSTLSRTVNPVHDLLRGAAVAAPPALRATVMALAAPDRLEERLAAAIDGAVAQASVDHARPPRPRLWPLVGVLQTVATVVVAVGVLWYLTLYLAGRAQADLPDLPTWRGVPAPLLLLVGGVVAGWLLARALAASARRAGRRWADRLTGGLDRAVTREVEATMTEPLAELEAARSELLVRLSDLRASC
;
A
#
# COMPACT_ATOMS: atom_id res chain seq x y z
N MET A 1 7.48 17.75 37.85
CA MET A 1 7.02 17.22 36.56
C MET A 1 7.91 15.98 36.28
N SER A 2 7.41 14.78 36.53
CA SER A 2 8.15 13.56 36.18
C SER A 2 8.23 13.52 34.67
N LEU A 3 9.44 13.51 34.12
CA LEU A 3 9.67 13.19 32.71
C LEU A 3 9.01 11.83 32.45
N SER A 4 8.08 11.81 31.53
CA SER A 4 7.48 10.58 31.03
C SER A 4 8.62 9.61 30.66
N ARG A 5 8.64 8.43 31.29
CA ARG A 5 9.64 7.39 30.97
C ARG A 5 9.56 7.11 29.48
N THR A 6 10.66 7.29 28.80
CA THR A 6 10.78 7.01 27.37
C THR A 6 10.68 5.50 27.19
N ASP A 7 9.61 5.05 26.57
CA ASP A 7 9.48 3.63 26.18
C ASP A 7 10.39 3.39 24.96
N LEU A 8 11.60 2.90 25.25
CA LEU A 8 12.61 2.65 24.22
C LEU A 8 12.15 1.64 23.18
N GLY A 9 11.34 0.66 23.58
CA GLY A 9 10.76 -0.32 22.65
C GLY A 9 9.89 0.40 21.61
N SER A 10 8.97 1.24 22.04
CA SER A 10 8.12 2.07 21.16
C SER A 10 8.93 3.03 20.31
N CYS A 11 10.03 3.59 20.85
CA CYS A 11 10.91 4.46 20.09
C CYS A 11 11.64 3.71 18.95
N LEU A 12 12.19 2.53 19.21
CA LEU A 12 12.85 1.70 18.20
C LEU A 12 11.86 1.22 17.13
N GLU A 13 10.68 0.74 17.52
CA GLU A 13 9.62 0.36 16.58
C GLU A 13 9.12 1.56 15.78
N GLY A 14 9.02 2.75 16.41
CA GLY A 14 8.68 4.00 15.76
C GLY A 14 9.67 4.35 14.65
N LEU A 15 10.98 4.27 14.94
CA LEU A 15 12.03 4.53 13.95
C LEU A 15 12.02 3.50 12.81
N GLU A 16 11.73 2.23 13.10
CA GLU A 16 11.61 1.19 12.08
C GLU A 16 10.45 1.50 11.10
N ARG A 17 9.27 1.86 11.64
CA ARG A 17 8.11 2.28 10.84
C ARG A 17 8.38 3.55 10.03
N VAL A 18 9.13 4.50 10.59
CA VAL A 18 9.57 5.70 9.87
C VAL A 18 10.51 5.34 8.71
N ALA A 19 11.47 4.42 8.94
CA ALA A 19 12.38 3.96 7.89
C ALA A 19 11.63 3.28 6.74
N GLU A 20 10.67 2.39 7.04
CA GLU A 20 9.82 1.73 6.04
C GLU A 20 8.98 2.73 5.23
N ALA A 21 8.38 3.72 5.89
CA ALA A 21 7.61 4.77 5.21
C ALA A 21 8.49 5.65 4.32
N ALA A 22 9.74 5.93 4.74
CA ALA A 22 10.73 6.64 3.94
C ALA A 22 11.16 5.85 2.69
N GLU A 23 11.37 4.53 2.82
CA GLU A 23 11.72 3.64 1.71
C GLU A 23 10.62 3.59 0.64
N ARG A 24 9.32 3.65 1.03
CA ARG A 24 8.20 3.78 0.08
C ARG A 24 8.27 5.07 -0.74
N LEU A 25 8.80 6.14 -0.17
CA LEU A 25 9.09 7.40 -0.86
C LEU A 25 10.41 7.35 -1.64
N ARG A 26 11.11 6.21 -1.66
CA ARG A 26 12.46 6.02 -2.23
C ARG A 26 13.50 6.94 -1.61
N LEU A 27 13.31 7.31 -0.34
CA LEU A 27 14.31 8.00 0.46
C LEU A 27 15.33 6.99 0.98
N ASP A 28 16.58 7.43 1.10
CA ASP A 28 17.62 6.64 1.76
C ASP A 28 17.39 6.59 3.26
N ALA A 29 17.00 5.43 3.77
CA ALA A 29 16.80 5.14 5.19
C ALA A 29 18.05 4.50 5.84
N GLY A 30 19.19 4.42 5.15
CA GLY A 30 20.39 3.71 5.61
C GLY A 30 20.87 4.17 6.98
N ALA A 31 20.85 5.48 7.27
CA ALA A 31 21.21 6.01 8.58
C ALA A 31 20.27 5.56 9.70
N ALA A 32 18.94 5.54 9.45
CA ALA A 32 17.95 5.05 10.42
C ALA A 32 18.11 3.55 10.67
N ARG A 33 18.33 2.75 9.62
CA ARG A 33 18.60 1.31 9.73
C ARG A 33 19.91 1.04 10.50
N ALA A 34 20.97 1.80 10.24
CA ALA A 34 22.24 1.69 10.98
C ALA A 34 22.04 2.03 12.46
N THR A 35 21.26 3.07 12.78
CA THR A 35 20.91 3.42 14.17
C THR A 35 20.16 2.28 14.84
N LEU A 36 19.18 1.66 14.19
CA LEU A 36 18.44 0.51 14.72
C LEU A 36 19.36 -0.68 15.02
N VAL A 37 20.24 -1.04 14.09
CA VAL A 37 21.19 -2.15 14.28
C VAL A 37 22.13 -1.85 15.44
N ALA A 38 22.75 -0.67 15.48
CA ALA A 38 23.66 -0.26 16.56
C ALA A 38 22.97 -0.23 17.93
N SER A 39 21.71 0.22 17.98
CA SER A 39 20.90 0.24 19.20
C SER A 39 20.61 -1.17 19.72
N ARG A 40 20.14 -2.06 18.83
CA ARG A 40 19.86 -3.47 19.17
C ARG A 40 21.10 -4.22 19.64
N THR A 41 22.27 -3.89 19.11
CA THR A 41 23.55 -4.52 19.52
C THR A 41 23.98 -4.06 20.92
N ARG A 42 23.69 -2.80 21.29
CA ARG A 42 24.08 -2.22 22.59
C ARG A 42 23.16 -2.64 23.74
N LEU A 43 21.92 -3.01 23.45
CA LEU A 43 20.91 -3.36 24.44
C LEU A 43 20.80 -4.86 24.62
N GLY A 44 20.61 -5.29 25.87
CA GLY A 44 20.08 -6.60 26.19
C GLY A 44 18.56 -6.62 26.01
N PHE A 45 17.85 -6.32 27.09
CA PHE A 45 16.42 -6.09 27.01
C PHE A 45 16.17 -4.66 26.43
N PRO A 46 15.32 -4.52 25.41
CA PRO A 46 15.12 -3.22 24.74
C PRO A 46 14.24 -2.23 25.50
N GLY A 47 13.74 -2.61 26.68
CA GLY A 47 12.89 -1.80 27.51
C GLY A 47 13.60 -1.04 28.63
N THR A 48 12.82 -0.34 29.45
CA THR A 48 13.33 0.47 30.59
C THR A 48 13.84 -0.39 31.74
N ALA A 49 13.22 -1.57 31.97
CA ALA A 49 13.63 -2.47 33.02
C ALA A 49 15.03 -3.05 32.78
N PHE A 50 15.86 -3.10 33.85
CA PHE A 50 17.10 -3.86 33.82
C PHE A 50 16.81 -5.33 34.17
N VAL A 51 16.93 -6.18 33.17
CA VAL A 51 16.61 -7.61 33.30
C VAL A 51 17.86 -8.40 33.73
N LEU A 52 17.85 -8.94 34.95
CA LEU A 52 18.85 -9.83 35.47
C LEU A 52 18.30 -11.26 35.57
N ALA A 53 18.87 -12.19 34.83
CA ALA A 53 18.54 -13.60 34.90
C ALA A 53 19.44 -14.32 35.92
N LEU A 54 18.86 -15.07 36.84
CA LEU A 54 19.58 -15.90 37.79
C LEU A 54 19.75 -17.30 37.20
N ALA A 55 20.99 -17.70 36.95
CA ALA A 55 21.38 -19.01 36.44
C ALA A 55 22.26 -19.73 37.47
N GLY A 56 22.10 -21.04 37.61
CA GLY A 56 22.88 -21.81 38.57
C GLY A 56 22.37 -23.24 38.68
N GLY A 57 23.19 -24.12 39.22
CA GLY A 57 22.85 -25.50 39.45
C GLY A 57 21.84 -25.70 40.58
N THR A 58 21.35 -26.93 40.69
CA THR A 58 20.40 -27.32 41.72
C THR A 58 21.00 -27.09 43.10
N GLY A 59 20.27 -26.35 43.93
CA GLY A 59 20.66 -26.04 45.30
C GLY A 59 21.71 -24.93 45.45
N ALA A 60 22.07 -24.22 44.38
CA ALA A 60 22.97 -23.05 44.47
C ALA A 60 22.35 -21.86 45.22
N GLY A 61 21.03 -21.86 45.43
CA GLY A 61 20.32 -20.83 46.18
C GLY A 61 19.88 -19.64 45.33
N LYS A 62 19.51 -19.86 44.06
CA LYS A 62 18.94 -18.82 43.15
C LYS A 62 17.70 -18.18 43.76
N SER A 63 16.71 -18.97 44.16
CA SER A 63 15.47 -18.51 44.77
C SER A 63 15.71 -17.79 46.11
N SER A 64 16.66 -18.28 46.94
CA SER A 64 17.06 -17.57 48.15
C SER A 64 17.69 -16.20 47.84
N LEU A 65 18.55 -16.14 46.82
CA LEU A 65 19.14 -14.86 46.38
C LEU A 65 18.09 -13.88 45.85
N LEU A 66 17.12 -14.39 45.08
CA LEU A 66 15.99 -13.56 44.61
C LEU A 66 15.24 -12.98 45.83
N ASN A 67 14.88 -13.82 46.79
CA ASN A 67 14.16 -13.38 48.00
C ASN A 67 14.98 -12.38 48.81
N ALA A 68 16.30 -12.62 48.96
CA ALA A 68 17.20 -11.72 49.68
C ALA A 68 17.32 -10.33 48.98
N LEU A 69 17.39 -10.30 47.67
CA LEU A 69 17.41 -9.06 46.91
C LEU A 69 16.06 -8.35 46.99
N ALA A 70 14.95 -9.06 46.85
CA ALA A 70 13.61 -8.51 46.94
C ALA A 70 13.21 -8.08 48.37
N GLY A 71 13.86 -8.65 49.38
CA GLY A 71 13.50 -8.43 50.78
C GLY A 71 12.16 -9.06 51.19
N ALA A 72 11.66 -10.00 50.41
CA ALA A 72 10.41 -10.72 50.63
C ALA A 72 10.47 -12.14 50.03
N GLU A 73 9.61 -13.04 50.49
CA GLU A 73 9.50 -14.39 49.93
C GLU A 73 8.71 -14.35 48.60
N ILE A 74 9.42 -14.29 47.49
CA ILE A 74 8.88 -14.26 46.12
C ILE A 74 8.83 -15.64 45.50
N SER A 75 9.93 -16.37 45.62
CA SER A 75 10.10 -17.74 45.14
C SER A 75 10.21 -18.70 46.31
N PRO A 76 9.57 -19.89 46.30
CA PRO A 76 9.71 -20.85 47.36
C PRO A 76 11.16 -21.29 47.44
N ALA A 77 11.77 -21.12 48.63
CA ALA A 77 13.11 -21.55 48.94
C ALA A 77 13.03 -22.69 49.98
N GLY A 78 13.69 -23.80 49.75
CA GLY A 78 13.65 -24.94 50.69
C GLY A 78 14.74 -25.95 50.47
N ALA A 79 15.02 -26.76 51.54
CA ALA A 79 16.04 -27.80 51.51
C ALA A 79 15.61 -29.11 50.84
N THR A 80 14.32 -29.31 50.56
CA THR A 80 13.74 -30.51 49.93
C THR A 80 13.61 -30.36 48.44
N ARG A 81 14.12 -31.28 47.66
CA ARG A 81 14.16 -31.26 46.17
C ARG A 81 12.89 -31.84 45.55
N PRO A 82 12.47 -31.39 44.36
CA PRO A 82 12.82 -30.15 43.62
C PRO A 82 11.97 -28.97 44.12
N VAL A 83 12.56 -27.76 44.26
CA VAL A 83 11.87 -26.61 44.85
C VAL A 83 11.31 -25.68 43.81
N THR A 84 11.91 -25.61 42.60
CA THR A 84 11.49 -24.68 41.56
C THR A 84 11.57 -25.34 40.18
N ASP A 85 10.46 -25.98 39.76
CA ASP A 85 10.34 -26.52 38.40
C ASP A 85 9.86 -25.44 37.39
N GLU A 86 9.30 -24.34 37.87
CA GLU A 86 8.72 -23.26 37.05
C GLU A 86 9.49 -21.95 37.27
N PRO A 87 9.84 -21.22 36.19
CA PRO A 87 10.51 -19.93 36.31
C PRO A 87 9.62 -18.91 37.00
N VAL A 88 10.22 -18.08 37.88
CA VAL A 88 9.55 -17.00 38.62
C VAL A 88 10.16 -15.67 38.22
N ALA A 89 9.33 -14.64 38.06
CA ALA A 89 9.78 -13.27 37.80
C ALA A 89 9.30 -12.30 38.88
N TRP A 90 10.23 -11.45 39.34
CA TRP A 90 9.96 -10.27 40.15
C TRP A 90 10.16 -9.03 39.29
N VAL A 91 9.08 -8.29 39.03
CA VAL A 91 9.04 -7.27 37.95
C VAL A 91 8.58 -5.94 38.47
N PRO A 92 9.14 -4.81 37.98
CA PRO A 92 8.58 -3.48 38.25
C PRO A 92 7.15 -3.37 37.77
N ALA A 93 6.25 -2.85 38.59
CA ALA A 93 4.81 -2.77 38.25
C ALA A 93 4.55 -1.98 36.97
N ASP A 94 5.28 -0.90 36.74
CA ASP A 94 5.17 -0.03 35.57
C ASP A 94 5.84 -0.60 34.30
N ALA A 95 6.75 -1.58 34.44
CA ALA A 95 7.39 -2.28 33.31
C ALA A 95 6.73 -3.62 32.97
N ALA A 96 5.73 -4.06 33.72
CA ALA A 96 5.12 -5.39 33.56
C ALA A 96 4.54 -5.64 32.15
N ALA A 97 3.96 -4.63 31.52
CA ALA A 97 3.41 -4.72 30.15
C ALA A 97 4.53 -4.91 29.10
N GLU A 98 5.63 -4.18 29.24
CA GLU A 98 6.81 -4.20 28.39
C GLU A 98 7.56 -5.53 28.48
N LEU A 99 7.60 -6.13 29.68
CA LEU A 99 8.27 -7.41 29.95
C LEU A 99 7.46 -8.64 29.47
N ARG A 100 6.15 -8.50 29.25
CA ARG A 100 5.26 -9.63 28.92
C ARG A 100 5.74 -10.52 27.76
N PRO A 101 6.25 -9.99 26.63
CA PRO A 101 6.74 -10.83 25.55
C PRO A 101 7.96 -11.68 25.96
N LEU A 102 8.88 -11.12 26.75
CA LEU A 102 10.04 -11.83 27.27
C LEU A 102 9.62 -12.91 28.26
N LEU A 103 8.74 -12.58 29.21
CA LEU A 103 8.25 -13.52 30.23
C LEU A 103 7.50 -14.68 29.58
N GLY A 104 6.66 -14.42 28.58
CA GLY A 104 5.98 -15.46 27.82
C GLY A 104 6.93 -16.35 27.03
N TRP A 105 8.01 -15.79 26.47
CA TRP A 105 9.03 -16.56 25.76
C TRP A 105 9.85 -17.46 26.72
N VAL A 106 10.19 -16.97 27.93
CA VAL A 106 10.87 -17.75 28.97
C VAL A 106 9.95 -18.82 29.58
N GLY A 107 8.64 -18.67 29.42
CA GLY A 107 7.63 -19.55 30.01
C GLY A 107 7.41 -19.25 31.49
N VAL A 108 7.54 -17.99 31.90
CA VAL A 108 7.29 -17.55 33.27
C VAL A 108 5.80 -17.57 33.56
N GLU A 109 5.34 -18.45 34.46
CA GLU A 109 3.93 -18.50 34.89
C GLU A 109 3.68 -17.64 36.13
N LYS A 110 4.63 -17.58 37.04
CA LYS A 110 4.52 -16.80 38.28
C LYS A 110 5.23 -15.45 38.13
N VAL A 111 4.46 -14.40 38.03
CA VAL A 111 4.94 -13.00 37.97
C VAL A 111 4.52 -12.27 39.24
N VAL A 112 5.46 -11.71 39.95
CA VAL A 112 5.24 -10.89 41.16
C VAL A 112 5.68 -9.46 40.87
N SER A 113 4.74 -8.52 40.91
CA SER A 113 5.04 -7.11 40.68
C SER A 113 5.54 -6.42 41.95
N HIS A 114 6.41 -5.41 41.80
CA HIS A 114 6.93 -4.61 42.88
C HIS A 114 7.00 -3.12 42.55
N ASP A 115 7.02 -2.30 43.61
CA ASP A 115 7.21 -0.85 43.56
C ASP A 115 8.39 -0.46 44.48
N ASP A 116 9.43 -1.31 44.58
CA ASP A 116 10.59 -1.07 45.44
C ASP A 116 11.39 0.13 44.92
N ALA A 117 11.44 1.20 45.69
CA ALA A 117 12.13 2.44 45.29
C ALA A 117 13.66 2.25 45.09
N ARG A 118 14.26 1.23 45.69
CA ARG A 118 15.71 0.92 45.52
C ARG A 118 15.99 0.25 44.19
N PHE A 119 15.03 -0.54 43.70
CA PHE A 119 15.13 -1.40 42.54
C PHE A 119 14.00 -1.13 41.54
N GLY A 120 13.51 0.14 41.47
CA GLY A 120 12.35 0.48 40.70
C GLY A 120 12.36 0.07 39.23
N GLU A 121 13.51 -0.27 38.68
CA GLU A 121 13.68 -0.72 37.29
C GLU A 121 14.22 -2.14 37.17
N LEU A 122 14.41 -2.89 38.31
CA LEU A 122 15.00 -4.21 38.29
C LEU A 122 13.94 -5.30 38.04
N CYS A 123 14.16 -6.09 37.01
CA CYS A 123 13.47 -7.34 36.78
C CYS A 123 14.41 -8.49 37.10
N LEU A 124 14.03 -9.34 38.06
CA LEU A 124 14.76 -10.58 38.38
C LEU A 124 14.01 -11.77 37.80
N LEU A 125 14.71 -12.59 37.03
CA LEU A 125 14.20 -13.86 36.49
C LEU A 125 14.90 -15.01 37.19
N ASP A 126 14.17 -15.83 37.99
CA ASP A 126 14.66 -17.08 38.55
C ASP A 126 14.49 -18.19 37.51
N LEU A 127 15.59 -18.63 36.90
CA LEU A 127 15.59 -19.63 35.85
C LEU A 127 15.67 -21.06 36.47
N PRO A 128 15.11 -22.07 35.76
CA PRO A 128 15.29 -23.46 36.13
C PRO A 128 16.77 -23.86 36.21
N ASP A 129 17.07 -24.90 36.97
CA ASP A 129 18.42 -25.40 37.18
C ASP A 129 19.05 -25.91 35.87
N TYR A 130 20.30 -25.52 35.58
CA TYR A 130 20.98 -25.93 34.33
C TYR A 130 21.44 -27.39 34.35
N ASP A 131 21.55 -28.01 35.54
CA ASP A 131 21.94 -29.40 35.74
C ASP A 131 20.76 -30.38 35.75
N SER A 132 19.53 -29.90 35.54
CA SER A 132 18.37 -30.76 35.33
C SER A 132 18.47 -31.48 33.96
N VAL A 133 18.03 -32.73 33.91
CA VAL A 133 18.31 -33.75 32.87
C VAL A 133 17.92 -33.39 31.43
N GLU A 134 17.33 -32.23 31.18
CA GLU A 134 16.81 -31.86 29.86
C GLU A 134 17.78 -30.99 29.07
N ARG A 135 18.26 -31.50 27.93
CA ARG A 135 19.09 -30.78 26.92
C ARG A 135 18.47 -29.48 26.37
N ARG A 136 17.20 -29.20 26.67
CA ARG A 136 16.51 -27.97 26.24
C ARG A 136 17.03 -26.72 26.95
N HIS A 137 17.55 -26.84 28.17
CA HIS A 137 17.95 -25.69 28.99
C HIS A 137 19.18 -24.96 28.46
N ARG A 138 20.09 -25.65 27.77
CA ARG A 138 21.28 -25.03 27.18
C ARG A 138 20.94 -24.09 26.02
N ALA A 139 20.10 -24.54 25.09
CA ALA A 139 19.62 -23.70 23.98
C ALA A 139 18.86 -22.46 24.50
N THR A 140 18.14 -22.63 25.63
CA THR A 140 17.40 -21.53 26.28
C THR A 140 18.34 -20.44 26.80
N VAL A 141 19.49 -20.78 27.38
CA VAL A 141 20.45 -19.77 27.87
C VAL A 141 21.10 -19.00 26.73
N ASP A 142 21.53 -19.68 25.66
CA ASP A 142 22.10 -19.03 24.47
C ASP A 142 21.11 -18.04 23.81
N GLU A 143 19.83 -18.40 23.74
CA GLU A 143 18.80 -17.57 23.19
C GLU A 143 18.33 -16.47 24.15
N LEU A 144 18.48 -16.67 25.46
CA LEU A 144 18.12 -15.68 26.47
C LEU A 144 19.14 -14.54 26.56
N LEU A 145 20.43 -14.83 26.45
CA LEU A 145 21.51 -13.86 26.62
C LEU A 145 21.34 -12.56 25.79
N PRO A 146 20.93 -12.63 24.53
CA PRO A 146 20.68 -11.41 23.77
C PRO A 146 19.47 -10.58 24.25
N ARG A 147 18.60 -11.19 25.08
CA ARG A 147 17.31 -10.61 25.51
C ARG A 147 17.31 -10.06 26.93
N VAL A 148 18.39 -10.32 27.69
CA VAL A 148 18.58 -9.85 29.08
C VAL A 148 19.77 -8.91 29.17
N ASP A 149 19.79 -8.05 30.18
CA ASP A 149 20.88 -7.09 30.38
C ASP A 149 22.08 -7.74 31.09
N ALA A 150 21.84 -8.68 31.99
CA ALA A 150 22.89 -9.45 32.64
C ALA A 150 22.41 -10.83 33.05
N VAL A 151 23.37 -11.74 33.24
CA VAL A 151 23.16 -13.06 33.84
C VAL A 151 23.98 -13.16 35.13
N CYS A 152 23.32 -13.45 36.21
CA CYS A 152 23.93 -13.75 37.51
C CYS A 152 24.12 -15.27 37.67
N TRP A 153 25.36 -15.72 37.59
CA TRP A 153 25.72 -17.12 37.85
C TRP A 153 25.81 -17.34 39.37
N VAL A 154 24.78 -17.97 39.91
CA VAL A 154 24.72 -18.32 41.35
C VAL A 154 25.41 -19.66 41.55
N LEU A 155 26.48 -19.64 42.33
CA LEU A 155 27.39 -20.75 42.53
C LEU A 155 27.35 -21.23 43.98
N ASP A 156 27.40 -22.56 44.17
CA ASP A 156 27.61 -23.18 45.46
C ASP A 156 29.13 -23.28 45.73
N PRO A 157 29.63 -22.94 46.93
CA PRO A 157 31.05 -23.01 47.28
C PRO A 157 31.66 -24.40 47.18
N GLU A 158 30.84 -25.46 47.24
CA GLU A 158 31.30 -26.83 47.07
C GLU A 158 31.32 -27.28 45.59
N LYS A 159 30.53 -26.61 44.73
CA LYS A 159 30.32 -27.03 43.34
C LYS A 159 30.75 -25.99 42.27
N TYR A 160 31.36 -24.85 42.67
CA TYR A 160 31.76 -23.80 41.72
C TYR A 160 32.77 -24.28 40.66
N ASN A 161 33.44 -25.42 40.91
CA ASN A 161 34.39 -26.06 39.99
C ASN A 161 33.76 -27.19 39.14
N ASP A 162 32.44 -27.31 39.11
CA ASP A 162 31.75 -28.36 38.36
C ASP A 162 32.10 -28.26 36.86
N ARG A 163 32.47 -29.40 36.27
CA ARG A 163 32.83 -29.51 34.87
C ARG A 163 31.69 -29.12 33.95
N VAL A 164 30.46 -29.48 34.29
CA VAL A 164 29.26 -29.12 33.50
C VAL A 164 29.11 -27.59 33.40
N LEU A 165 29.27 -26.88 34.52
CA LEU A 165 29.24 -25.43 34.54
C LEU A 165 30.28 -24.82 33.59
N HIS A 166 31.54 -25.25 33.69
CA HIS A 166 32.67 -24.68 32.96
C HIS A 166 32.68 -25.08 31.48
N GLU A 167 32.51 -26.37 31.16
CA GLU A 167 32.61 -26.85 29.77
C GLU A 167 31.33 -26.62 28.96
N ASP A 168 30.17 -26.77 29.61
CA ASP A 168 28.90 -26.75 28.90
C ASP A 168 28.24 -25.37 28.86
N TYR A 169 28.57 -24.47 29.82
CA TYR A 169 27.96 -23.15 29.91
C TYR A 169 28.97 -22.00 29.83
N LEU A 170 29.94 -21.92 30.75
CA LEU A 170 30.77 -20.72 30.84
C LEU A 170 31.73 -20.55 29.67
N ARG A 171 32.40 -21.59 29.23
CA ARG A 171 33.35 -21.53 28.11
C ARG A 171 32.70 -21.22 26.77
N PRO A 172 31.58 -21.87 26.38
CA PRO A 172 30.85 -21.50 25.17
C PRO A 172 30.31 -20.08 25.20
N LEU A 173 29.92 -19.57 26.38
CA LEU A 173 29.34 -18.24 26.56
C LEU A 173 30.36 -17.12 26.85
N ALA A 174 31.67 -17.43 26.80
CA ALA A 174 32.73 -16.46 27.07
C ALA A 174 32.66 -15.18 26.21
N HIS A 175 32.12 -15.28 25.00
CA HIS A 175 31.88 -14.12 24.11
C HIS A 175 30.81 -13.16 24.61
N HIS A 176 29.95 -13.57 25.54
CA HIS A 176 28.97 -12.74 26.25
C HIS A 176 29.36 -12.44 27.70
N ALA A 177 30.63 -12.65 28.06
CA ALA A 177 31.11 -12.46 29.42
C ALA A 177 30.94 -11.04 29.98
N ASP A 178 30.83 -10.02 29.11
CA ASP A 178 30.54 -8.64 29.49
C ASP A 178 29.23 -8.46 30.25
N ARG A 179 28.28 -9.37 30.05
CA ARG A 179 26.97 -9.41 30.73
C ARG A 179 26.94 -10.36 31.95
N ALA A 180 28.05 -11.02 32.30
CA ALA A 180 28.08 -11.97 33.41
C ALA A 180 28.47 -11.31 34.75
N VAL A 181 27.79 -11.70 35.81
CA VAL A 181 28.15 -11.48 37.21
C VAL A 181 28.13 -12.82 37.94
N PHE A 182 29.05 -13.02 38.83
CA PHE A 182 29.18 -14.27 39.59
C PHE A 182 28.88 -14.02 41.05
N VAL A 183 28.02 -14.86 41.63
CA VAL A 183 27.65 -14.81 43.03
C VAL A 183 27.91 -16.18 43.63
N VAL A 184 28.91 -16.30 44.51
CA VAL A 184 29.07 -17.48 45.35
C VAL A 184 28.16 -17.30 46.55
N ASN A 185 27.10 -18.06 46.61
CA ASN A 185 26.14 -18.04 47.72
C ASN A 185 26.62 -18.91 48.89
N ARG A 186 25.90 -18.89 49.99
CA ARG A 186 26.21 -19.68 51.19
C ARG A 186 27.58 -19.31 51.82
N ARG A 187 27.81 -17.98 51.95
CA ARG A 187 29.00 -17.44 52.64
C ARG A 187 29.18 -18.00 54.05
N ASP A 188 28.09 -18.35 54.72
CA ASP A 188 28.00 -18.90 56.06
C ASP A 188 28.73 -20.24 56.20
N VAL A 189 28.82 -21.07 55.16
CA VAL A 189 29.55 -22.35 55.18
C VAL A 189 31.05 -22.22 54.82
N ILE A 190 31.45 -21.05 54.31
CA ILE A 190 32.86 -20.77 54.02
C ILE A 190 33.51 -20.24 55.29
N GLY A 191 34.59 -20.76 55.67
CA GLY A 191 35.30 -20.30 56.87
C GLY A 191 35.64 -18.79 56.91
N GLY A 192 36.72 -18.44 57.56
CA GLY A 192 37.10 -17.05 57.75
C GLY A 192 37.48 -16.31 56.48
N PRO A 193 37.86 -15.02 56.60
CA PRO A 193 38.16 -14.15 55.43
C PRO A 193 39.23 -14.71 54.49
N GLU A 194 40.20 -15.43 55.00
CA GLU A 194 41.26 -16.06 54.19
C GLU A 194 40.75 -17.14 53.27
N GLN A 195 39.78 -17.99 53.73
CA GLN A 195 39.17 -19.02 52.92
C GLN A 195 38.29 -18.40 51.81
N VAL A 196 37.56 -17.30 52.12
CA VAL A 196 36.81 -16.52 51.10
C VAL A 196 37.74 -15.95 50.05
N ALA A 197 38.87 -15.37 50.46
CA ALA A 197 39.85 -14.82 49.53
C ALA A 197 40.47 -15.91 48.64
N ALA A 198 40.81 -17.07 49.23
CA ALA A 198 41.36 -18.20 48.47
C ALA A 198 40.36 -18.76 47.45
N LEU A 199 39.10 -18.97 47.85
CA LEU A 199 38.01 -19.42 46.95
C LEU A 199 37.79 -18.44 45.82
N THR A 200 37.69 -17.14 46.11
CA THR A 200 37.49 -16.08 45.11
C THR A 200 38.65 -16.03 44.12
N ALA A 201 39.90 -16.16 44.60
CA ALA A 201 41.09 -16.20 43.75
C ALA A 201 41.09 -17.45 42.85
N ASP A 202 40.70 -18.60 43.36
CA ASP A 202 40.61 -19.84 42.57
C ASP A 202 39.52 -19.74 41.51
N LEU A 203 38.33 -19.28 41.88
CA LEU A 203 37.22 -19.05 40.93
C LEU A 203 37.65 -18.10 39.80
N ARG A 204 38.27 -16.97 40.13
CA ARG A 204 38.77 -16.01 39.10
C ARG A 204 39.80 -16.64 38.17
N ARG A 205 40.69 -17.49 38.66
CA ARG A 205 41.65 -18.22 37.79
C ARG A 205 40.93 -19.16 36.83
N ARG A 206 39.93 -19.91 37.31
CA ARG A 206 39.13 -20.83 36.46
C ARG A 206 38.33 -20.07 35.41
N LEU A 207 37.66 -19.00 35.80
CA LEU A 207 36.95 -18.12 34.85
C LEU A 207 37.89 -17.57 33.77
N ALA A 208 39.10 -17.16 34.17
CA ALA A 208 40.11 -16.70 33.20
C ALA A 208 40.53 -17.81 32.23
N ALA A 209 40.66 -19.05 32.70
CA ALA A 209 40.94 -20.22 31.87
C ALA A 209 39.80 -20.55 30.90
N ASP A 210 38.55 -20.19 31.21
CA ASP A 210 37.39 -20.30 30.34
C ASP A 210 37.22 -19.09 29.40
N GLY A 211 38.14 -18.13 29.43
CA GLY A 211 38.08 -16.91 28.61
C GLY A 211 37.29 -15.76 29.25
N ILE A 212 36.90 -15.89 30.52
CA ILE A 212 36.12 -14.92 31.28
C ILE A 212 37.01 -14.19 32.29
N SER A 213 37.46 -13.00 31.98
CA SER A 213 38.35 -12.22 32.85
C SER A 213 37.71 -10.89 33.28
N GLY A 214 38.09 -10.41 34.49
CA GLY A 214 37.69 -9.08 34.98
C GLY A 214 36.20 -8.94 35.33
N ARG A 215 35.48 -10.04 35.51
CA ARG A 215 34.07 -10.02 35.91
C ARG A 215 33.90 -9.88 37.42
N PRO A 216 32.82 -9.20 37.89
CA PRO A 216 32.53 -9.08 39.30
C PRO A 216 32.22 -10.47 39.90
N VAL A 217 32.77 -10.73 41.07
CA VAL A 217 32.51 -11.94 41.87
C VAL A 217 32.18 -11.48 43.28
N PHE A 218 30.98 -11.78 43.74
CA PHE A 218 30.48 -11.47 45.07
C PHE A 218 30.32 -12.77 45.86
N VAL A 219 30.63 -12.73 47.19
CA VAL A 219 30.43 -13.87 48.09
C VAL A 219 29.38 -13.50 49.13
N VAL A 220 28.19 -14.09 49.02
CA VAL A 220 27.01 -13.67 49.81
C VAL A 220 26.42 -14.83 50.61
N ALA A 221 25.72 -14.54 51.70
CA ALA A 221 24.76 -15.44 52.33
C ALA A 221 23.34 -14.89 52.06
N ALA A 222 22.61 -15.52 51.14
CA ALA A 222 21.25 -15.13 50.80
C ALA A 222 20.25 -15.44 51.94
N ASP A 223 20.56 -16.41 52.77
CA ASP A 223 19.80 -16.81 53.95
C ASP A 223 20.78 -16.82 55.14
N PRO A 224 21.10 -15.65 55.72
CA PRO A 224 22.10 -15.57 56.78
C PRO A 224 21.59 -16.12 58.10
N PRO A 225 22.50 -16.56 58.99
CA PRO A 225 22.15 -16.97 60.34
C PRO A 225 21.45 -15.85 61.12
N GLU A 226 20.60 -16.23 62.10
CA GLU A 226 19.82 -15.30 62.93
C GLU A 226 20.68 -14.31 63.75
N ASP A 227 21.99 -14.59 63.94
CA ASP A 227 22.93 -13.73 64.67
C ASP A 227 23.35 -12.45 63.88
N GLY A 228 22.84 -12.26 62.68
CA GLY A 228 23.13 -11.11 61.82
C GLY A 228 24.56 -11.10 61.26
N SER A 229 25.38 -12.12 61.56
CA SER A 229 26.71 -12.24 61.01
C SER A 229 26.64 -12.85 59.62
N GLY A 230 26.81 -12.02 58.57
CA GLY A 230 27.20 -12.65 57.35
C GLY A 230 26.35 -12.47 56.10
N HIS A 231 25.64 -11.35 55.94
CA HIS A 231 25.12 -11.02 54.61
C HIS A 231 26.23 -10.95 53.55
N GLY A 232 27.50 -10.92 54.01
CA GLY A 232 28.65 -10.86 53.12
C GLY A 232 28.58 -9.63 52.23
N GLU A 233 28.86 -9.85 50.95
CA GLU A 233 28.87 -8.78 49.92
C GLU A 233 27.48 -8.53 49.28
N LEU A 234 26.37 -8.80 50.02
CA LEU A 234 25.02 -8.59 49.49
C LEU A 234 24.73 -7.10 49.22
N GLU A 235 25.23 -6.21 50.08
CA GLU A 235 25.08 -4.77 49.87
C GLU A 235 25.94 -4.26 48.72
N GLU A 236 27.14 -4.81 48.50
CA GLU A 236 27.99 -4.55 47.33
C GLU A 236 27.31 -5.01 46.04
N LEU A 237 26.66 -6.19 46.07
CA LEU A 237 25.86 -6.66 44.93
C LEU A 237 24.68 -5.71 44.62
N ARG A 238 23.97 -5.26 45.67
CA ARG A 238 22.89 -4.26 45.54
C ARG A 238 23.42 -2.93 44.95
N ALA A 239 24.55 -2.46 45.44
CA ALA A 239 25.19 -1.25 44.92
C ALA A 239 25.59 -1.42 43.45
N TRP A 240 26.16 -2.54 43.07
CA TRP A 240 26.52 -2.89 41.69
C TRP A 240 25.30 -2.91 40.79
N LEU A 241 24.18 -3.52 41.22
CA LEU A 241 22.92 -3.54 40.46
C LEU A 241 22.38 -2.11 40.24
N SER A 242 22.41 -1.28 41.30
CA SER A 242 21.96 0.11 41.21
C SER A 242 22.80 0.93 40.24
N GLU A 243 24.12 0.70 40.20
CA GLU A 243 25.01 1.34 39.22
C GLU A 243 24.70 0.89 37.79
N ARG A 244 24.44 -0.40 37.57
CA ARG A 244 24.08 -0.94 36.24
C ARG A 244 22.75 -0.44 35.73
N MET A 245 21.74 -0.33 36.58
CA MET A 245 20.46 0.30 36.22
C MET A 245 20.64 1.76 35.80
N ARG A 246 21.43 2.56 36.55
CA ARG A 246 21.75 3.92 36.16
C ARG A 246 22.51 4.00 34.82
N ALA A 247 23.49 3.11 34.62
CA ALA A 247 24.24 3.04 33.37
C ALA A 247 23.32 2.70 32.17
N LYS A 248 22.36 1.78 32.39
CA LYS A 248 21.36 1.46 31.37
C LYS A 248 20.47 2.67 31.04
N ALA A 249 19.99 3.41 32.04
CA ALA A 249 19.17 4.59 31.84
C ALA A 249 19.88 5.63 30.93
N VAL A 250 21.17 5.89 31.19
CA VAL A 250 21.97 6.80 30.34
C VAL A 250 22.10 6.29 28.90
N VAL A 251 22.32 4.99 28.72
CA VAL A 251 22.40 4.38 27.38
C VAL A 251 21.06 4.45 26.66
N THR A 252 19.97 4.21 27.39
CA THR A 252 18.60 4.26 26.87
C THR A 252 18.23 5.67 26.39
N GLU A 253 18.51 6.69 27.21
CA GLU A 253 18.29 8.10 26.82
C GLU A 253 19.09 8.49 25.58
N ARG A 254 20.35 8.05 25.51
CA ARG A 254 21.19 8.32 24.33
C ARG A 254 20.66 7.66 23.06
N ILE A 255 20.20 6.41 23.15
CA ILE A 255 19.62 5.71 22.01
C ILE A 255 18.32 6.38 21.56
N ALA A 256 17.47 6.80 22.50
CA ALA A 256 16.25 7.55 22.18
C ALA A 256 16.59 8.85 21.44
N ALA A 257 17.59 9.60 21.92
CA ALA A 257 18.05 10.81 21.24
C ALA A 257 18.60 10.52 19.82
N ASP A 258 19.38 9.44 19.65
CA ASP A 258 19.89 9.02 18.35
C ASP A 258 18.74 8.63 17.38
N CYS A 259 17.70 7.92 17.88
CA CYS A 259 16.50 7.60 17.12
C CYS A 259 15.73 8.86 16.71
N GLY A 260 15.53 9.79 17.63
CA GLY A 260 14.90 11.09 17.35
C GLY A 260 15.66 11.89 16.29
N ALA A 261 16.99 11.93 16.39
CA ALA A 261 17.86 12.60 15.41
C ALA A 261 17.77 11.95 14.01
N ALA A 262 17.77 10.62 13.93
CA ALA A 262 17.60 9.89 12.67
C ALA A 262 16.23 10.17 12.03
N GLY A 263 15.15 10.19 12.83
CA GLY A 263 13.81 10.58 12.39
C GLY A 263 13.75 12.03 11.90
N ALA A 264 14.38 12.96 12.60
CA ALA A 264 14.44 14.37 12.21
C ALA A 264 15.19 14.56 10.87
N GLU A 265 16.25 13.80 10.63
CA GLU A 265 16.97 13.82 9.35
C GLU A 265 16.08 13.35 8.19
N LEU A 266 15.35 12.26 8.37
CA LEU A 266 14.38 11.78 7.37
C LEU A 266 13.27 12.82 7.14
N ALA A 267 12.79 13.48 8.19
CA ALA A 267 11.82 14.56 8.07
C ALA A 267 12.32 15.71 7.20
N ARG A 268 13.57 16.15 7.41
CA ARG A 268 14.19 17.20 6.57
C ARG A 268 14.29 16.78 5.11
N ARG A 269 14.77 15.56 4.83
CA ARG A 269 14.87 15.04 3.46
C ARG A 269 13.52 14.96 2.77
N ALA A 270 12.48 14.58 3.49
CA ALA A 270 11.12 14.53 3.00
C ALA A 270 10.44 15.92 2.92
N GLY A 271 11.07 16.98 3.43
CA GLY A 271 10.46 18.31 3.54
C GLY A 271 9.28 18.36 4.50
N LEU A 272 9.37 17.58 5.58
CA LEU A 272 8.33 17.43 6.62
C LEU A 272 8.74 18.06 7.97
N ASP A 273 9.75 18.92 7.97
CA ASP A 273 10.32 19.58 9.15
C ASP A 273 9.82 21.01 9.38
N GLY A 274 8.99 21.54 8.49
CA GLY A 274 8.52 22.93 8.55
C GLY A 274 7.00 23.10 8.56
N PRO A 275 6.51 24.33 8.71
CA PRO A 275 5.07 24.65 8.73
C PRO A 275 4.35 24.33 7.40
N ALA A 276 5.11 24.06 6.33
CA ALA A 276 4.60 23.62 5.04
C ALA A 276 4.50 22.10 4.92
N ALA A 277 4.83 21.34 5.96
CA ALA A 277 4.86 19.87 5.94
C ALA A 277 3.54 19.23 5.50
N SER A 278 2.41 19.81 5.89
CA SER A 278 1.07 19.35 5.53
C SER A 278 0.58 19.83 4.16
N ARG A 279 1.30 20.74 3.50
CA ARG A 279 0.89 21.23 2.17
C ARG A 279 1.14 20.17 1.10
N PRO A 280 0.17 19.93 0.20
CA PRO A 280 0.38 18.99 -0.90
C PRO A 280 1.45 19.51 -1.87
N LEU A 281 2.18 18.60 -2.52
CA LEU A 281 3.18 18.93 -3.54
C LEU A 281 2.54 19.60 -4.76
N VAL A 282 1.27 19.29 -5.02
CA VAL A 282 0.47 19.88 -6.10
C VAL A 282 -0.82 20.44 -5.55
N GLY A 283 -1.05 21.72 -5.73
CA GLY A 283 -2.31 22.38 -5.36
C GLY A 283 -3.52 21.79 -6.12
N GLY A 284 -4.66 21.66 -5.42
CA GLY A 284 -5.89 21.08 -5.98
C GLY A 284 -6.38 21.79 -7.26
N ASP A 285 -6.27 23.12 -7.31
CA ASP A 285 -6.69 23.91 -8.47
C ASP A 285 -5.76 23.69 -9.68
N ALA A 286 -4.44 23.64 -9.45
CA ALA A 286 -3.46 23.36 -10.51
C ALA A 286 -3.67 21.95 -11.10
N ARG A 287 -3.94 20.96 -10.24
CA ARG A 287 -4.24 19.58 -10.63
C ARG A 287 -5.52 19.52 -11.47
N ARG A 288 -6.59 20.20 -11.03
CA ARG A 288 -7.86 20.28 -11.75
C ARG A 288 -7.69 20.92 -13.11
N ALA A 289 -7.04 22.06 -13.19
CA ALA A 289 -6.80 22.77 -14.45
C ALA A 289 -5.93 21.97 -15.44
N ALA A 290 -4.94 21.21 -14.96
CA ALA A 290 -4.15 20.31 -15.80
C ALA A 290 -4.99 19.13 -16.31
N GLY A 291 -5.86 18.55 -15.45
CA GLY A 291 -6.80 17.50 -15.80
C GLY A 291 -7.77 17.92 -16.90
N GLU A 292 -8.43 19.06 -16.74
CA GLU A 292 -9.34 19.61 -17.75
C GLU A 292 -8.65 19.81 -19.11
N ARG A 293 -7.42 20.34 -19.10
CA ARG A 293 -6.65 20.51 -20.34
C ARG A 293 -6.25 19.17 -20.98
N ALA A 294 -5.82 18.20 -20.18
CA ALA A 294 -5.47 16.87 -20.66
C ALA A 294 -6.69 16.13 -21.23
N VAL A 295 -7.85 16.19 -20.55
CA VAL A 295 -9.11 15.62 -21.02
C VAL A 295 -9.55 16.29 -22.33
N ALA A 296 -9.50 17.62 -22.41
CA ALA A 296 -9.85 18.35 -23.64
C ALA A 296 -8.94 17.95 -24.81
N ALA A 297 -7.63 17.80 -24.56
CA ALA A 297 -6.68 17.36 -25.57
C ALA A 297 -6.91 15.89 -25.99
N ALA A 298 -7.20 14.99 -25.05
CA ALA A 298 -7.53 13.58 -25.33
C ALA A 298 -8.81 13.46 -26.17
N ARG A 299 -9.84 14.26 -25.87
CA ARG A 299 -11.09 14.35 -26.69
C ARG A 299 -10.79 14.78 -28.10
N SER A 300 -9.92 15.78 -28.27
CA SER A 300 -9.47 16.25 -29.58
C SER A 300 -8.65 15.17 -30.31
N ALA A 301 -7.79 14.44 -29.62
CA ALA A 301 -6.98 13.35 -30.19
C ALA A 301 -7.85 12.21 -30.75
N VAL A 302 -8.91 11.84 -30.06
CA VAL A 302 -9.88 10.83 -30.52
C VAL A 302 -10.78 11.37 -31.66
N ASP A 303 -10.85 12.66 -31.85
CA ASP A 303 -11.78 13.36 -32.79
C ASP A 303 -13.25 12.96 -32.52
N VAL A 304 -13.72 13.28 -31.32
CA VAL A 304 -15.10 12.95 -30.88
C VAL A 304 -16.13 13.49 -31.87
N ASP A 305 -15.87 14.65 -32.48
CA ASP A 305 -16.75 15.22 -33.54
C ASP A 305 -16.71 14.40 -34.82
N GLY A 306 -15.56 13.84 -35.19
CA GLY A 306 -15.44 12.90 -36.30
C GLY A 306 -16.24 11.61 -36.06
N VAL A 307 -16.20 11.08 -34.86
CA VAL A 307 -17.03 9.93 -34.45
C VAL A 307 -18.52 10.28 -34.58
N ARG A 308 -18.94 11.46 -34.10
CA ARG A 308 -20.31 11.94 -34.23
C ARG A 308 -20.76 12.02 -35.70
N ARG A 309 -19.92 12.58 -36.58
CA ARG A 309 -20.16 12.63 -38.02
C ARG A 309 -20.24 11.23 -38.63
N ALA A 310 -19.40 10.28 -38.20
CA ALA A 310 -19.41 8.90 -38.67
C ALA A 310 -20.72 8.20 -38.30
N CYS A 311 -21.19 8.33 -37.03
CA CYS A 311 -22.47 7.80 -36.57
C CYS A 311 -23.64 8.31 -37.45
N GLN A 312 -23.68 9.62 -37.68
CA GLN A 312 -24.75 10.21 -38.50
C GLN A 312 -24.71 9.75 -39.96
N ARG A 313 -23.52 9.64 -40.56
CA ARG A 313 -23.35 9.12 -41.93
C ARG A 313 -23.81 7.69 -42.04
N ARG A 314 -23.39 6.83 -41.13
CA ARG A 314 -23.78 5.42 -41.11
C ARG A 314 -25.28 5.23 -40.95
N THR A 315 -25.91 5.95 -40.00
CA THR A 315 -27.36 5.88 -39.79
C THR A 315 -28.14 6.35 -41.03
N ARG A 316 -27.68 7.39 -41.71
CA ARG A 316 -28.29 7.83 -42.98
C ARG A 316 -28.14 6.80 -44.10
N ALA A 317 -27.00 6.14 -44.19
CA ALA A 317 -26.77 5.09 -45.20
C ALA A 317 -27.69 3.89 -44.95
N GLU A 318 -27.83 3.45 -43.69
CA GLU A 318 -28.73 2.34 -43.30
C GLU A 318 -30.21 2.69 -43.52
N ALA A 319 -30.62 3.90 -43.20
CA ALA A 319 -31.99 4.37 -43.47
C ALA A 319 -32.31 4.37 -44.98
N ARG A 320 -31.36 4.86 -45.81
CA ARG A 320 -31.51 4.78 -47.26
C ARG A 320 -31.59 3.36 -47.78
N ALA A 321 -30.76 2.46 -47.25
CA ALA A 321 -30.78 1.05 -47.65
C ALA A 321 -32.10 0.36 -47.26
N ALA A 322 -32.63 0.64 -46.06
CA ALA A 322 -33.88 0.08 -45.57
C ALA A 322 -35.13 0.68 -46.23
N GLY A 323 -35.08 1.98 -46.58
CA GLY A 323 -36.19 2.72 -47.20
C GLY A 323 -36.15 2.79 -48.72
N ALA A 324 -35.16 2.19 -49.38
CA ALA A 324 -35.08 2.20 -50.86
C ALA A 324 -36.13 1.25 -51.42
N GLY A 325 -37.17 1.82 -52.04
CA GLY A 325 -38.12 1.07 -52.86
C GLY A 325 -37.46 0.48 -54.12
N PRO A 326 -38.20 -0.33 -54.94
CA PRO A 326 -37.65 -0.96 -56.14
C PRO A 326 -36.99 0.00 -57.13
N LEU A 327 -37.57 1.15 -57.37
CA LEU A 327 -36.98 2.21 -58.20
C LEU A 327 -35.67 2.76 -57.61
N GLY A 328 -35.62 2.98 -56.34
CA GLY A 328 -34.40 3.42 -55.67
C GLY A 328 -33.27 2.42 -55.77
N ARG A 329 -33.60 1.11 -55.71
CA ARG A 329 -32.64 0.00 -55.94
C ARG A 329 -32.20 -0.06 -57.40
N LEU A 330 -33.13 0.06 -58.35
CA LEU A 330 -32.85 0.09 -59.78
C LEU A 330 -31.97 1.30 -60.18
N LEU A 331 -32.28 2.49 -59.71
CA LEU A 331 -31.47 3.69 -59.96
C LEU A 331 -30.07 3.56 -59.34
N ALA A 332 -29.96 2.97 -58.17
CA ALA A 332 -28.66 2.70 -57.54
C ALA A 332 -27.87 1.61 -58.30
N TRP A 333 -28.54 0.67 -58.91
CA TRP A 333 -27.92 -0.36 -59.79
C TRP A 333 -27.46 0.26 -61.11
N LEU A 334 -28.32 1.07 -61.78
CA LEU A 334 -27.99 1.80 -63.03
C LEU A 334 -26.83 2.80 -62.82
N ALA A 335 -26.80 3.52 -61.72
CA ALA A 335 -25.69 4.43 -61.39
C ALA A 335 -24.36 3.66 -61.21
N ARG A 336 -24.41 2.43 -60.68
CA ARG A 336 -23.26 1.56 -60.57
C ARG A 336 -22.82 0.99 -61.94
N ALA A 337 -23.79 0.61 -62.80
CA ALA A 337 -23.52 0.05 -64.12
C ALA A 337 -22.92 1.08 -65.10
N ARG A 338 -23.21 2.39 -64.95
CA ARG A 338 -22.69 3.48 -65.81
C ARG A 338 -21.29 3.98 -65.44
N GLY A 339 -20.52 3.21 -64.70
CA GLY A 339 -19.12 3.57 -64.40
C GLY A 339 -18.92 4.76 -63.43
N GLY A 340 -19.99 5.23 -62.78
CA GLY A 340 -19.90 6.20 -61.68
C GLY A 340 -19.29 5.59 -60.42
N GLY A 341 -18.51 4.53 -60.56
CA GLY A 341 -18.06 3.64 -59.47
C GLY A 341 -16.91 4.15 -58.62
N GLU A 342 -16.20 5.21 -58.95
CA GLU A 342 -15.06 5.66 -58.13
C GLU A 342 -15.39 6.86 -57.22
N ARG A 343 -16.53 7.55 -57.44
CA ARG A 343 -17.01 8.63 -56.58
C ARG A 343 -18.40 8.39 -55.97
N GLY A 344 -18.99 7.21 -56.19
CA GLY A 344 -20.27 6.78 -55.65
C GLY A 344 -20.13 6.12 -54.27
N PRO A 345 -21.24 5.68 -53.62
CA PRO A 345 -21.35 5.33 -52.19
C PRO A 345 -20.51 4.17 -51.70
N ALA A 346 -19.59 3.60 -52.48
CA ALA A 346 -18.64 2.60 -52.01
C ALA A 346 -17.49 3.21 -51.20
N SER A 347 -17.13 4.47 -51.44
CA SER A 347 -16.30 5.26 -50.50
C SER A 347 -17.09 5.71 -49.28
N ALA A 348 -18.41 5.64 -49.35
CA ALA A 348 -19.36 5.71 -48.26
C ALA A 348 -19.72 4.33 -47.68
N ARG A 349 -18.90 3.30 -47.85
CA ARG A 349 -18.84 2.20 -46.89
C ARG A 349 -18.52 2.88 -45.58
N SER A 350 -19.60 3.21 -44.90
CA SER A 350 -19.66 4.02 -43.72
C SER A 350 -18.51 3.55 -42.80
N ILE A 351 -17.53 4.42 -42.66
CA ILE A 351 -16.47 4.20 -41.68
C ILE A 351 -17.19 3.83 -40.41
N ASP A 352 -16.97 2.61 -39.93
CA ASP A 352 -17.58 2.18 -38.69
C ASP A 352 -17.13 3.18 -37.62
N PRO A 353 -18.06 3.86 -36.92
CA PRO A 353 -17.69 4.86 -35.91
C PRO A 353 -16.75 4.33 -34.85
N VAL A 354 -16.87 3.02 -34.53
CA VAL A 354 -16.00 2.32 -33.60
C VAL A 354 -14.61 2.11 -34.22
N ALA A 355 -14.53 1.64 -35.45
CA ALA A 355 -13.27 1.51 -36.18
C ALA A 355 -12.60 2.88 -36.39
N TYR A 356 -13.41 3.92 -36.60
CA TYR A 356 -12.94 5.31 -36.68
C TYR A 356 -12.32 5.74 -35.34
N ALA A 357 -12.99 5.50 -34.20
CA ALA A 357 -12.46 5.82 -32.90
C ALA A 357 -11.16 5.06 -32.61
N ARG A 358 -11.09 3.75 -32.89
CA ARG A 358 -9.88 2.93 -32.73
C ARG A 358 -8.68 3.40 -33.55
N GLY A 359 -8.92 4.03 -34.70
CA GLY A 359 -7.86 4.56 -35.55
C GLY A 359 -7.28 5.91 -35.09
N TRP A 360 -7.51 6.35 -33.86
CA TRP A 360 -7.07 7.66 -33.35
C TRP A 360 -5.55 7.83 -33.38
N ARG A 361 -4.77 6.77 -33.07
CA ARG A 361 -3.30 6.79 -33.06
C ARG A 361 -2.68 7.19 -34.41
N GLY A 362 -3.31 6.86 -35.51
CA GLY A 362 -2.85 7.25 -36.84
C GLY A 362 -3.23 8.66 -37.25
N ARG A 363 -4.03 9.38 -36.46
CA ARG A 363 -4.56 10.72 -36.81
C ARG A 363 -4.01 11.83 -35.92
N SER A 364 -3.53 11.53 -34.74
CA SER A 364 -3.09 12.52 -33.77
C SER A 364 -1.87 12.10 -32.99
N THR A 365 -1.12 13.07 -32.49
CA THR A 365 -0.02 12.87 -31.54
C THR A 365 -0.53 13.10 -30.13
N LEU A 366 -0.01 12.37 -29.17
CA LEU A 366 -0.37 12.50 -27.75
C LEU A 366 0.31 13.66 -27.03
N SER A 367 1.28 14.32 -27.66
CA SER A 367 2.05 15.39 -27.03
C SER A 367 1.17 16.49 -26.40
N ARG A 368 0.07 16.88 -27.05
CA ARG A 368 -0.87 17.85 -26.50
C ARG A 368 -1.61 17.37 -25.25
N THR A 369 -1.81 16.06 -25.11
CA THR A 369 -2.44 15.45 -23.93
C THR A 369 -1.43 15.27 -22.81
N VAL A 370 -0.19 14.94 -23.13
CA VAL A 370 0.91 14.72 -22.19
C VAL A 370 1.41 16.02 -21.58
N ASN A 371 1.57 17.07 -22.38
CA ASN A 371 2.17 18.33 -21.95
C ASN A 371 1.55 18.94 -20.67
N PRO A 372 0.21 19.07 -20.52
CA PRO A 372 -0.37 19.64 -19.31
C PRO A 372 -0.03 18.85 -18.04
N VAL A 373 0.06 17.51 -18.15
CA VAL A 373 0.42 16.61 -17.05
C VAL A 373 1.92 16.69 -16.76
N HIS A 374 2.73 16.67 -17.79
CA HIS A 374 4.17 16.80 -17.69
C HIS A 374 4.58 18.12 -17.03
N ASP A 375 4.00 19.24 -17.46
CA ASP A 375 4.27 20.58 -16.91
C ASP A 375 3.86 20.66 -15.43
N LEU A 376 2.72 20.07 -15.06
CA LEU A 376 2.27 19.98 -13.67
C LEU A 376 3.26 19.22 -12.80
N LEU A 377 3.67 18.02 -13.24
CA LEU A 377 4.61 17.16 -12.50
C LEU A 377 6.00 17.78 -12.44
N ARG A 378 6.44 18.42 -13.51
CA ARG A 378 7.72 19.14 -13.53
C ARG A 378 7.71 20.33 -12.57
N GLY A 379 6.62 21.08 -12.52
CA GLY A 379 6.42 22.15 -11.53
C GLY A 379 6.45 21.60 -10.10
N ALA A 380 5.77 20.47 -9.85
CA ALA A 380 5.80 19.78 -8.57
C ALA A 380 7.22 19.30 -8.19
N ALA A 381 7.99 18.78 -9.16
CA ALA A 381 9.38 18.35 -8.93
C ALA A 381 10.30 19.51 -8.56
N VAL A 382 10.11 20.69 -9.16
CA VAL A 382 10.87 21.89 -8.80
C VAL A 382 10.55 22.35 -7.37
N ALA A 383 9.28 22.28 -6.98
CA ALA A 383 8.83 22.65 -5.63
C ALA A 383 9.14 21.58 -4.57
N ALA A 384 9.38 20.34 -4.98
CA ALA A 384 9.64 19.23 -4.08
C ALA A 384 11.02 19.34 -3.41
N PRO A 385 11.17 18.82 -2.17
CA PRO A 385 12.46 18.65 -1.53
C PRO A 385 13.46 17.92 -2.42
N PRO A 386 14.76 18.22 -2.37
CA PRO A 386 15.78 17.61 -3.23
C PRO A 386 15.73 16.08 -3.25
N ALA A 387 15.49 15.45 -2.10
CA ALA A 387 15.44 14.00 -1.97
C ALA A 387 14.22 13.36 -2.66
N LEU A 388 13.09 14.07 -2.80
CA LEU A 388 11.88 13.60 -3.48
C LEU A 388 11.84 13.99 -4.96
N ARG A 389 12.70 14.91 -5.39
CA ARG A 389 12.72 15.44 -6.76
C ARG A 389 12.85 14.36 -7.82
N ALA A 390 13.78 13.40 -7.60
CA ALA A 390 13.98 12.29 -8.53
C ALA A 390 12.73 11.39 -8.66
N THR A 391 12.04 11.13 -7.55
CA THR A 391 10.80 10.33 -7.52
C THR A 391 9.70 11.02 -8.30
N VAL A 392 9.49 12.33 -8.08
CA VAL A 392 8.49 13.11 -8.82
C VAL A 392 8.85 13.22 -10.30
N MET A 393 10.13 13.44 -10.63
CA MET A 393 10.60 13.50 -12.02
C MET A 393 10.42 12.17 -12.76
N ALA A 394 10.55 11.04 -12.07
CA ALA A 394 10.29 9.72 -12.67
C ALA A 394 8.80 9.54 -13.06
N LEU A 395 7.87 10.19 -12.35
CA LEU A 395 6.44 10.24 -12.72
C LEU A 395 6.21 11.17 -13.93
N ALA A 396 7.05 12.20 -14.11
CA ALA A 396 6.96 13.17 -15.19
C ALA A 396 7.62 12.70 -16.50
N ALA A 397 8.22 11.50 -16.55
CA ALA A 397 8.90 10.99 -17.75
C ALA A 397 7.93 10.95 -18.96
N PRO A 398 8.20 11.71 -20.06
CA PRO A 398 7.24 11.89 -21.16
C PRO A 398 6.82 10.56 -21.79
N ASP A 399 7.77 9.66 -22.04
CA ASP A 399 7.51 8.37 -22.70
C ASP A 399 6.54 7.51 -21.88
N ARG A 400 6.72 7.45 -20.55
CA ARG A 400 5.83 6.72 -19.65
C ARG A 400 4.44 7.33 -19.54
N LEU A 401 4.36 8.67 -19.54
CA LEU A 401 3.08 9.39 -19.55
C LEU A 401 2.35 9.17 -20.87
N GLU A 402 3.07 9.19 -21.99
CA GLU A 402 2.49 8.93 -23.31
C GLU A 402 1.95 7.49 -23.40
N GLU A 403 2.69 6.50 -22.95
CA GLU A 403 2.26 5.10 -22.93
C GLU A 403 1.02 4.90 -22.05
N ARG A 404 1.01 5.46 -20.83
CA ARG A 404 -0.11 5.36 -19.88
C ARG A 404 -1.36 6.05 -20.43
N LEU A 405 -1.24 7.25 -20.96
CA LEU A 405 -2.36 7.98 -21.54
C LEU A 405 -2.87 7.32 -22.83
N ALA A 406 -1.97 6.74 -23.64
CA ALA A 406 -2.38 5.96 -24.79
C ALA A 406 -3.19 4.72 -24.39
N ALA A 407 -2.73 3.98 -23.38
CA ALA A 407 -3.46 2.83 -22.86
C ALA A 407 -4.83 3.23 -22.28
N ALA A 408 -4.88 4.36 -21.55
CA ALA A 408 -6.12 4.91 -21.00
C ALA A 408 -7.15 5.24 -22.10
N ILE A 409 -6.70 5.92 -23.18
CA ILE A 409 -7.58 6.26 -24.32
C ILE A 409 -8.03 4.97 -25.06
N ASP A 410 -7.13 4.00 -25.26
CA ASP A 410 -7.50 2.72 -25.89
C ASP A 410 -8.53 1.95 -25.04
N GLY A 411 -8.35 1.90 -23.73
CA GLY A 411 -9.31 1.32 -22.80
C GLY A 411 -10.68 1.99 -22.88
N ALA A 412 -10.71 3.33 -22.88
CA ALA A 412 -11.92 4.11 -23.00
C ALA A 412 -12.65 3.85 -24.34
N VAL A 413 -11.91 3.78 -25.45
CA VAL A 413 -12.46 3.47 -26.78
C VAL A 413 -12.97 2.03 -26.83
N ALA A 414 -12.27 1.07 -26.21
CA ALA A 414 -12.69 -0.33 -26.15
C ALA A 414 -14.01 -0.47 -25.38
N GLN A 415 -14.12 0.15 -24.19
CA GLN A 415 -15.31 0.13 -23.36
C GLN A 415 -16.53 0.75 -24.05
N ALA A 416 -16.37 1.95 -24.62
CA ALA A 416 -17.43 2.62 -25.38
C ALA A 416 -17.89 1.81 -26.62
N SER A 417 -16.98 1.01 -27.17
CA SER A 417 -17.25 0.13 -28.33
C SER A 417 -18.16 -1.03 -27.99
N VAL A 418 -18.02 -1.63 -26.80
CA VAL A 418 -18.85 -2.77 -26.36
C VAL A 418 -20.29 -2.34 -26.14
N ASP A 419 -20.51 -1.21 -25.51
CA ASP A 419 -21.84 -0.74 -25.09
C ASP A 419 -22.68 -0.24 -26.26
N HIS A 420 -22.07 0.23 -27.37
CA HIS A 420 -22.76 1.00 -28.39
C HIS A 420 -22.40 0.61 -29.84
N ALA A 421 -21.93 -0.62 -30.04
CA ALA A 421 -21.42 -1.11 -31.34
C ALA A 421 -22.45 -1.11 -32.48
N ARG A 422 -23.74 -1.27 -32.18
CA ARG A 422 -24.78 -1.45 -33.21
C ARG A 422 -25.57 -0.18 -33.51
N PRO A 423 -25.71 0.19 -34.79
CA PRO A 423 -26.55 1.33 -35.16
C PRO A 423 -28.02 1.05 -34.84
N PRO A 424 -28.79 2.06 -34.44
CA PRO A 424 -30.21 1.92 -34.18
C PRO A 424 -30.94 1.64 -35.50
N ARG A 425 -31.81 0.64 -35.52
CA ARG A 425 -32.66 0.27 -36.64
C ARG A 425 -34.13 0.44 -36.24
N PRO A 426 -34.73 1.62 -36.41
CA PRO A 426 -36.16 1.81 -36.13
C PRO A 426 -37.02 0.87 -36.95
N ARG A 427 -37.97 0.19 -36.33
CA ARG A 427 -38.90 -0.76 -37.01
C ARG A 427 -39.74 -0.14 -38.09
N LEU A 428 -39.88 1.19 -38.09
CA LEU A 428 -40.62 1.95 -39.12
C LEU A 428 -39.90 2.08 -40.45
N TRP A 429 -38.60 1.92 -40.55
CA TRP A 429 -37.86 2.09 -41.82
C TRP A 429 -38.25 1.09 -42.90
N PRO A 430 -38.41 -0.19 -42.66
CA PRO A 430 -38.92 -1.15 -43.65
C PRO A 430 -40.33 -0.78 -44.11
N LEU A 431 -41.21 -0.34 -43.19
CA LEU A 431 -42.56 0.08 -43.51
C LEU A 431 -42.58 1.28 -44.47
N VAL A 432 -41.73 2.28 -44.23
CA VAL A 432 -41.57 3.41 -45.15
C VAL A 432 -41.08 2.94 -46.52
N GLY A 433 -40.22 1.92 -46.59
CA GLY A 433 -39.79 1.33 -47.84
C GLY A 433 -40.94 0.68 -48.64
N VAL A 434 -41.84 -0.04 -47.94
CA VAL A 434 -43.05 -0.59 -48.57
C VAL A 434 -43.98 0.54 -49.09
N LEU A 435 -44.22 1.57 -48.26
CA LEU A 435 -45.04 2.71 -48.66
C LEU A 435 -44.44 3.48 -49.85
N GLN A 436 -43.14 3.62 -49.93
CA GLN A 436 -42.45 4.21 -51.09
C GLN A 436 -42.60 3.34 -52.34
N THR A 437 -42.62 2.01 -52.17
CA THR A 437 -42.87 1.09 -53.27
C THR A 437 -44.29 1.30 -53.80
N VAL A 438 -45.30 1.39 -52.93
CA VAL A 438 -46.68 1.65 -53.32
C VAL A 438 -46.79 3.00 -54.05
N ALA A 439 -46.22 4.07 -53.48
CA ALA A 439 -46.20 5.38 -54.10
C ALA A 439 -45.55 5.34 -55.52
N THR A 440 -44.51 4.56 -55.67
CA THR A 440 -43.81 4.36 -56.95
C THR A 440 -44.71 3.63 -57.97
N VAL A 441 -45.42 2.59 -57.54
CA VAL A 441 -46.38 1.87 -58.36
C VAL A 441 -47.52 2.81 -58.83
N VAL A 442 -48.04 3.61 -57.91
CA VAL A 442 -49.07 4.63 -58.23
C VAL A 442 -48.61 5.64 -59.29
N VAL A 443 -47.35 6.14 -59.15
CA VAL A 443 -46.75 6.98 -60.20
C VAL A 443 -46.62 6.26 -61.53
N ALA A 444 -46.12 5.00 -61.50
CA ALA A 444 -45.94 4.17 -62.67
C ALA A 444 -47.30 3.92 -63.43
N VAL A 445 -48.35 3.62 -62.66
CA VAL A 445 -49.70 3.46 -63.18
C VAL A 445 -50.18 4.77 -63.78
N GLY A 446 -50.00 5.93 -63.14
CA GLY A 446 -50.34 7.24 -63.65
C GLY A 446 -49.61 7.60 -65.00
N VAL A 447 -48.29 7.27 -65.02
CA VAL A 447 -47.47 7.48 -66.25
C VAL A 447 -47.95 6.57 -67.40
N LEU A 448 -48.16 5.27 -67.09
CA LEU A 448 -48.64 4.32 -68.10
C LEU A 448 -50.00 4.68 -68.63
N TRP A 449 -50.91 5.10 -67.72
CA TRP A 449 -52.22 5.63 -68.14
C TRP A 449 -52.13 6.86 -69.04
N TYR A 450 -51.28 7.79 -68.68
CA TYR A 450 -51.02 8.97 -69.54
C TYR A 450 -50.42 8.54 -70.90
N LEU A 451 -49.51 7.59 -70.92
CA LEU A 451 -48.92 7.11 -72.15
C LEU A 451 -49.94 6.38 -73.02
N THR A 452 -50.86 5.58 -72.46
CA THR A 452 -51.95 4.96 -73.22
C THR A 452 -52.91 5.98 -73.80
N LEU A 453 -53.27 7.00 -73.06
CA LEU A 453 -54.09 8.11 -73.55
C LEU A 453 -53.43 8.87 -74.70
N TYR A 454 -52.14 9.15 -74.59
CA TYR A 454 -51.36 9.81 -75.61
C TYR A 454 -51.27 8.99 -76.91
N LEU A 455 -51.05 7.66 -76.78
CA LEU A 455 -50.99 6.77 -77.94
C LEU A 455 -52.35 6.56 -78.59
N ALA A 456 -53.44 6.45 -77.82
CA ALA A 456 -54.80 6.29 -78.32
C ALA A 456 -55.29 7.57 -79.04
N GLY A 457 -54.98 8.78 -78.52
CA GLY A 457 -55.27 10.02 -79.20
C GLY A 457 -54.53 10.17 -80.53
N ARG A 458 -53.32 9.64 -80.65
CA ARG A 458 -52.61 9.57 -81.96
C ARG A 458 -53.21 8.57 -82.94
N ALA A 459 -53.81 7.49 -82.41
CA ALA A 459 -54.48 6.46 -83.21
C ALA A 459 -55.93 6.84 -83.60
N GLN A 460 -56.42 8.04 -83.25
CA GLN A 460 -57.81 8.51 -83.50
C GLN A 460 -58.87 7.53 -82.92
N ALA A 461 -58.54 6.84 -81.82
CA ALA A 461 -59.47 5.92 -81.18
C ALA A 461 -60.45 6.71 -80.29
N ASP A 462 -61.72 6.29 -80.27
CA ASP A 462 -62.73 6.84 -79.37
C ASP A 462 -62.33 6.45 -77.90
N LEU A 463 -61.97 7.47 -77.13
CA LEU A 463 -61.58 7.30 -75.75
C LEU A 463 -62.81 7.48 -74.84
N PRO A 464 -63.03 6.61 -73.85
CA PRO A 464 -64.09 6.83 -72.84
C PRO A 464 -63.78 8.09 -72.02
N ASP A 465 -64.82 8.76 -71.53
CA ASP A 465 -64.66 9.89 -70.65
C ASP A 465 -63.73 9.59 -69.48
N LEU A 466 -62.74 10.48 -69.32
CA LEU A 466 -61.76 10.30 -68.18
C LEU A 466 -62.44 10.54 -66.85
N PRO A 467 -62.33 9.63 -65.89
CA PRO A 467 -62.78 9.93 -64.54
C PRO A 467 -62.06 11.19 -64.02
N THR A 468 -62.83 12.20 -63.68
CA THR A 468 -62.32 13.42 -63.08
C THR A 468 -62.81 13.61 -61.63
N TRP A 469 -61.93 14.08 -60.80
CA TRP A 469 -62.28 14.47 -59.43
C TRP A 469 -62.04 15.99 -59.31
N ARG A 470 -63.14 16.73 -59.08
CA ARG A 470 -63.14 18.24 -59.11
C ARG A 470 -62.51 18.84 -60.36
N GLY A 471 -62.77 18.25 -61.54
CA GLY A 471 -62.26 18.74 -62.82
C GLY A 471 -60.81 18.37 -63.12
N VAL A 472 -60.13 17.61 -62.28
CA VAL A 472 -58.74 17.14 -62.45
C VAL A 472 -58.77 15.70 -62.95
N PRO A 473 -58.09 15.35 -64.05
CA PRO A 473 -58.00 13.97 -64.57
C PRO A 473 -57.36 13.02 -63.59
N ALA A 474 -57.97 11.80 -63.36
CA ALA A 474 -57.48 10.81 -62.42
C ALA A 474 -56.02 10.42 -62.65
N PRO A 475 -55.49 10.22 -63.88
CA PRO A 475 -54.08 9.92 -64.10
C PRO A 475 -53.14 11.01 -63.59
N LEU A 476 -53.53 12.28 -63.66
CA LEU A 476 -52.74 13.39 -63.13
C LEU A 476 -52.73 13.39 -61.59
N LEU A 477 -53.90 13.10 -61.00
CA LEU A 477 -53.98 12.95 -59.53
C LEU A 477 -53.08 11.81 -59.00
N LEU A 478 -53.04 10.65 -59.67
CA LEU A 478 -52.20 9.57 -59.35
C LEU A 478 -50.69 9.92 -59.45
N LEU A 479 -50.35 10.63 -60.55
CA LEU A 479 -48.95 11.01 -60.76
C LEU A 479 -48.51 12.06 -59.75
N VAL A 480 -49.25 13.13 -59.54
CA VAL A 480 -48.90 14.21 -58.61
C VAL A 480 -48.98 13.69 -57.17
N GLY A 481 -50.05 12.97 -56.81
CA GLY A 481 -50.25 12.41 -55.48
C GLY A 481 -49.17 11.42 -55.12
N GLY A 482 -48.80 10.52 -56.04
CA GLY A 482 -47.73 9.53 -55.83
C GLY A 482 -46.33 10.17 -55.66
N VAL A 483 -46.05 11.22 -56.47
CA VAL A 483 -44.79 12.01 -56.36
C VAL A 483 -44.71 12.71 -54.98
N VAL A 484 -45.80 13.42 -54.61
CA VAL A 484 -45.86 14.14 -53.32
C VAL A 484 -45.78 13.18 -52.17
N ALA A 485 -46.51 12.07 -52.18
CA ALA A 485 -46.42 11.04 -51.16
C ALA A 485 -45.01 10.44 -51.02
N GLY A 486 -44.39 10.09 -52.16
CA GLY A 486 -43.02 9.61 -52.21
C GLY A 486 -42.01 10.61 -51.63
N TRP A 487 -42.17 11.89 -51.95
CA TRP A 487 -41.32 12.98 -51.44
C TRP A 487 -41.51 13.17 -49.92
N LEU A 488 -42.76 13.16 -49.41
CA LEU A 488 -43.05 13.26 -47.98
C LEU A 488 -42.46 12.07 -47.20
N LEU A 489 -42.61 10.86 -47.72
CA LEU A 489 -42.04 9.65 -47.13
C LEU A 489 -40.49 9.72 -47.08
N ALA A 490 -39.88 10.20 -48.18
CA ALA A 490 -38.42 10.39 -48.21
C ALA A 490 -37.94 11.42 -47.18
N ARG A 491 -38.69 12.55 -47.02
CA ARG A 491 -38.40 13.55 -45.99
C ARG A 491 -38.59 13.02 -44.58
N ALA A 492 -39.64 12.24 -44.32
CA ALA A 492 -39.91 11.60 -43.04
C ALA A 492 -38.81 10.61 -42.68
N LEU A 493 -38.36 9.77 -43.63
CA LEU A 493 -37.25 8.86 -43.48
C LEU A 493 -35.95 9.59 -43.13
N ALA A 494 -35.63 10.66 -43.90
CA ALA A 494 -34.44 11.46 -43.65
C ALA A 494 -34.47 12.17 -42.30
N ALA A 495 -35.63 12.62 -41.83
CA ALA A 495 -35.81 13.23 -40.52
C ALA A 495 -35.64 12.18 -39.41
N SER A 496 -36.25 10.99 -39.58
CA SER A 496 -36.08 9.85 -38.66
C SER A 496 -34.62 9.41 -38.55
N ALA A 497 -33.93 9.29 -39.68
CA ALA A 497 -32.50 8.94 -39.73
C ALA A 497 -31.61 9.96 -39.02
N ARG A 498 -31.92 11.27 -39.22
CA ARG A 498 -31.20 12.34 -38.51
C ARG A 498 -31.39 12.25 -36.99
N ARG A 499 -32.62 12.05 -36.53
CA ARG A 499 -32.91 11.89 -35.07
C ARG A 499 -32.25 10.66 -34.49
N ALA A 500 -32.37 9.51 -35.15
CA ALA A 500 -31.75 8.26 -34.70
C ALA A 500 -30.21 8.36 -34.68
N GLY A 501 -29.62 8.96 -35.70
CA GLY A 501 -28.17 9.18 -35.80
C GLY A 501 -27.63 10.13 -34.74
N ARG A 502 -28.37 11.20 -34.41
CA ARG A 502 -28.01 12.09 -33.30
C ARG A 502 -28.03 11.35 -31.97
N ARG A 503 -29.14 10.66 -31.65
CA ARG A 503 -29.26 9.91 -30.40
C ARG A 503 -28.19 8.82 -30.23
N TRP A 504 -27.80 8.16 -31.31
CA TRP A 504 -26.72 7.18 -31.29
C TRP A 504 -25.35 7.84 -31.08
N ALA A 505 -25.11 8.93 -31.83
CA ALA A 505 -23.90 9.73 -31.69
C ALA A 505 -23.73 10.25 -30.24
N ASP A 506 -24.81 10.80 -29.66
CA ASP A 506 -24.78 11.38 -28.31
C ASP A 506 -24.50 10.28 -27.24
N ARG A 507 -25.07 9.08 -27.42
CA ARG A 507 -24.78 7.95 -26.51
C ARG A 507 -23.35 7.47 -26.62
N LEU A 508 -22.86 7.24 -27.85
CA LEU A 508 -21.50 6.77 -28.10
C LEU A 508 -20.45 7.79 -27.64
N THR A 509 -20.65 9.06 -28.05
CA THR A 509 -19.71 10.12 -27.68
C THR A 509 -19.78 10.47 -26.20
N GLY A 510 -20.97 10.45 -25.58
CA GLY A 510 -21.11 10.65 -24.14
C GLY A 510 -20.52 9.50 -23.30
N GLY A 511 -20.60 8.25 -23.78
CA GLY A 511 -19.93 7.11 -23.19
C GLY A 511 -18.42 7.23 -23.30
N LEU A 512 -17.93 7.52 -24.50
CA LEU A 512 -16.50 7.72 -24.78
C LEU A 512 -15.92 8.88 -23.95
N ASP A 513 -16.64 9.99 -23.88
CA ASP A 513 -16.24 11.18 -23.15
C ASP A 513 -16.06 10.89 -21.64
N ARG A 514 -17.06 10.26 -21.04
CA ARG A 514 -16.99 9.87 -19.62
C ARG A 514 -15.86 8.86 -19.35
N ALA A 515 -15.65 7.91 -20.27
CA ALA A 515 -14.58 6.92 -20.14
C ALA A 515 -13.20 7.59 -20.27
N VAL A 516 -13.01 8.45 -21.28
CA VAL A 516 -11.76 9.20 -21.47
C VAL A 516 -11.47 10.10 -20.26
N THR A 517 -12.48 10.82 -19.76
CA THR A 517 -12.31 11.67 -18.58
C THR A 517 -11.86 10.87 -17.38
N ARG A 518 -12.54 9.76 -17.08
CA ARG A 518 -12.21 8.88 -15.94
C ARG A 518 -10.79 8.33 -16.05
N GLU A 519 -10.45 7.76 -17.19
CA GLU A 519 -9.14 7.12 -17.38
C GLU A 519 -7.98 8.13 -17.37
N VAL A 520 -8.18 9.31 -17.98
CA VAL A 520 -7.18 10.39 -17.94
C VAL A 520 -7.01 10.92 -16.52
N GLU A 521 -8.11 11.15 -15.80
CA GLU A 521 -8.06 11.57 -14.40
C GLU A 521 -7.38 10.53 -13.51
N ALA A 522 -7.72 9.24 -13.65
CA ALA A 522 -7.07 8.15 -12.92
C ALA A 522 -5.56 8.11 -13.22
N THR A 523 -5.17 8.17 -14.50
CA THR A 523 -3.75 8.19 -14.91
C THR A 523 -2.97 9.34 -14.30
N MET A 524 -3.62 10.50 -14.10
CA MET A 524 -3.00 11.67 -13.48
C MET A 524 -3.03 11.63 -11.96
N THR A 525 -4.14 11.19 -11.36
CA THR A 525 -4.37 11.33 -9.92
C THR A 525 -3.80 10.19 -9.11
N GLU A 526 -3.84 8.95 -9.61
CA GLU A 526 -3.36 7.78 -8.86
C GLU A 526 -1.88 7.89 -8.42
N PRO A 527 -0.90 8.16 -9.31
CA PRO A 527 0.50 8.20 -8.88
C PRO A 527 0.81 9.35 -7.92
N LEU A 528 0.11 10.49 -8.07
CA LEU A 528 0.23 11.62 -7.17
C LEU A 528 -0.44 11.32 -5.82
N ALA A 529 -1.59 10.65 -5.83
CA ALA A 529 -2.29 10.25 -4.61
C ALA A 529 -1.49 9.24 -3.80
N GLU A 530 -0.87 8.25 -4.45
CA GLU A 530 0.04 7.29 -3.81
C GLU A 530 1.25 7.99 -3.15
N LEU A 531 1.87 8.92 -3.87
CA LEU A 531 3.00 9.70 -3.33
C LEU A 531 2.59 10.57 -2.14
N GLU A 532 1.45 11.25 -2.22
CA GLU A 532 0.92 12.08 -1.13
C GLU A 532 0.47 11.22 0.06
N ALA A 533 -0.12 10.05 -0.17
CA ALA A 533 -0.48 9.10 0.89
C ALA A 533 0.76 8.59 1.62
N ALA A 534 1.81 8.18 0.90
CA ALA A 534 3.08 7.76 1.49
C ALA A 534 3.76 8.89 2.28
N ARG A 535 3.69 10.13 1.78
CA ARG A 535 4.20 11.30 2.48
C ARG A 535 3.40 11.60 3.75
N SER A 536 2.08 11.50 3.70
CA SER A 536 1.21 11.69 4.86
C SER A 536 1.44 10.59 5.91
N GLU A 537 1.63 9.35 5.48
CA GLU A 537 1.99 8.25 6.37
C GLU A 537 3.32 8.53 7.08
N LEU A 538 4.35 8.94 6.35
CA LEU A 538 5.64 9.29 6.95
C LEU A 538 5.50 10.41 7.99
N LEU A 539 4.66 11.42 7.74
CA LEU A 539 4.40 12.50 8.69
C LEU A 539 3.75 11.99 9.99
N VAL A 540 2.76 11.10 9.89
CA VAL A 540 2.13 10.46 11.05
C VAL A 540 3.16 9.65 11.83
N ARG A 541 3.95 8.79 11.16
CA ARG A 541 4.99 7.98 11.81
C ARG A 541 6.07 8.83 12.50
N LEU A 542 6.44 9.97 11.89
CA LEU A 542 7.37 10.92 12.51
C LEU A 542 6.78 11.59 13.75
N SER A 543 5.47 11.88 13.77
CA SER A 543 4.81 12.42 14.96
C SER A 543 4.75 11.37 16.08
N ASP A 544 4.45 10.11 15.74
CA ASP A 544 4.43 9.00 16.70
C ASP A 544 5.83 8.76 17.30
N LEU A 545 6.87 8.78 16.45
CA LEU A 545 8.26 8.65 16.91
C LEU A 545 8.65 9.76 17.88
N ARG A 546 8.30 11.02 17.57
CA ARG A 546 8.58 12.17 18.48
C ARG A 546 7.86 12.06 19.82
N ALA A 547 6.70 11.43 19.86
CA ALA A 547 5.96 11.20 21.09
C ALA A 547 6.55 10.05 21.91
N SER A 548 7.21 9.07 21.27
CA SER A 548 7.80 7.89 21.91
C SER A 548 9.23 8.12 22.39
N CYS A 549 10.01 8.93 21.68
CA CYS A 549 11.40 9.29 22.01
C CYS A 549 11.50 10.66 22.66
#